data_efe58c6228ee18784c7b3efeb5601ce9
#
_entry.id   efe58c6228ee18784c7b3efeb5601ce9
#
_cell.length_a   1.000
_cell.length_b   1.000
_cell.length_c   1.000
_cell.angle_alpha   90.00
_cell.angle_beta   90.00
_cell.angle_gamma   90.00
#
_symmetry.space_group_name_H-M   'P 1'
#
loop_
_entity.id
_entity.type
_entity.pdbx_description
1 polymer ?
#
loop_
_entity_poly.entity_id
_entity_poly.type
_entity_poly.pdbx_seq_one_letter_code
_entity_poly.pdbx_strand_id
1 'polypeptide(L)'
;MKLKNIKFKNILVIFIATALFTSCEDFFSDDNADPNAPVDVPISAALPSIQLSVIDSKGGVYSNFSNMFAQQVEGVARQWESFNNYDVQPVRFNQPWQQMYENVFVELITVKQKATDGGHNHYLGIAKATEAYALMMTTDVFGDMPFTEAGLGDVNSNPAYDSQATVIYPAIRALLTESLTLFNQASGPLVPGSDDVIYNGDVDAWKLAVHSILARYYLHIGDNANALAEAKLGFASRSDNMGYTYPGAGNDAPWYGFNDVRFGDIAFHPTLRGIMTGLNDTDRLGKLDVTFDANHPYLTSTQREDLISYRELQFIIAETSTNAAEKHTAFLNGIKASFEEVGLGTAEYNAYVAQPSVDPGVGNITNNQIMIQKYIGLFVQPEAFSDWRRTGIPALTPVAGSAVPRRWFYPENEYLFNESAPARNSNLLFEKVSWDN
;
A
#
# COMPACT_ATOMS: atom_id res chain seq x y z
N MET A 1 -72.38 13.52 47.67
CA MET A 1 -72.26 13.02 46.30
C MET A 1 -71.08 13.73 45.52
N LYS A 2 -69.95 14.03 46.18
CA LYS A 2 -68.83 14.69 45.52
C LYS A 2 -67.50 13.87 45.53
N LEU A 3 -67.40 12.83 46.29
CA LEU A 3 -66.21 12.02 46.45
C LEU A 3 -66.00 10.93 45.35
N LYS A 4 -67.06 10.54 44.64
CA LYS A 4 -66.94 9.53 43.55
C LYS A 4 -66.39 10.05 42.27
N ASN A 5 -66.56 11.35 41.94
CA ASN A 5 -66.09 11.96 40.69
C ASN A 5 -64.60 12.32 40.71
N ILE A 6 -64.03 12.51 41.88
CA ILE A 6 -62.60 12.83 42.01
C ILE A 6 -61.79 11.54 41.78
N LYS A 7 -62.23 10.39 42.22
CA LYS A 7 -61.49 9.14 41.98
C LYS A 7 -61.52 8.71 40.53
N PHE A 8 -62.60 8.95 39.82
CA PHE A 8 -62.71 8.59 38.40
C PHE A 8 -61.83 9.49 37.51
N LYS A 9 -61.79 10.79 37.78
CA LYS A 9 -60.88 11.73 37.07
C LYS A 9 -59.39 11.42 37.30
N ASN A 10 -59.03 11.06 38.52
CA ASN A 10 -57.64 10.73 38.83
C ASN A 10 -57.22 9.39 38.23
N ILE A 11 -58.12 8.41 38.15
CA ILE A 11 -57.88 7.14 37.48
C ILE A 11 -57.74 7.35 35.94
N LEU A 12 -58.58 8.19 35.36
CA LEU A 12 -58.49 8.49 33.94
C LEU A 12 -57.20 9.27 33.58
N VAL A 13 -56.72 10.17 34.42
CA VAL A 13 -55.47 10.91 34.23
C VAL A 13 -54.26 9.97 34.35
N ILE A 14 -54.30 9.01 35.31
CA ILE A 14 -53.24 8.00 35.44
C ILE A 14 -53.25 7.04 34.25
N PHE A 15 -54.39 6.66 33.73
CA PHE A 15 -54.50 5.77 32.54
C PHE A 15 -54.02 6.49 31.27
N ILE A 16 -54.28 7.79 31.10
CA ILE A 16 -53.77 8.59 29.98
C ILE A 16 -52.27 8.83 30.12
N ALA A 17 -51.76 9.02 31.34
CA ALA A 17 -50.32 9.19 31.58
C ALA A 17 -49.55 7.89 31.31
N THR A 18 -50.11 6.70 31.66
CA THR A 18 -49.43 5.43 31.34
C THR A 18 -49.51 5.08 29.84
N ALA A 19 -50.57 5.47 29.13
CA ALA A 19 -50.68 5.27 27.68
C ALA A 19 -49.71 6.14 26.87
N LEU A 20 -49.16 7.22 27.44
CA LEU A 20 -48.17 8.07 26.81
C LEU A 20 -46.73 7.55 26.95
N PHE A 21 -46.47 6.55 27.81
CA PHE A 21 -45.15 5.94 27.99
C PHE A 21 -44.93 4.65 27.22
N THR A 22 -45.93 4.12 26.51
CA THR A 22 -45.82 2.87 25.76
C THR A 22 -45.71 3.05 24.25
N SER A 23 -45.50 4.27 23.78
CA SER A 23 -45.45 4.56 22.35
C SER A 23 -44.17 5.30 22.00
N CYS A 24 -43.03 4.66 21.87
CA CYS A 24 -41.88 5.18 21.12
C CYS A 24 -40.67 4.23 20.97
N GLU A 25 -40.74 2.94 21.32
CA GLU A 25 -39.58 2.09 21.03
C GLU A 25 -39.64 1.39 19.65
N ASP A 26 -40.82 1.06 19.15
CA ASP A 26 -40.98 0.34 17.88
C ASP A 26 -41.17 1.24 16.63
N PHE A 27 -41.44 2.55 16.85
CA PHE A 27 -41.71 3.45 15.71
C PHE A 27 -40.47 3.95 14.97
N PHE A 28 -39.28 3.82 15.57
CA PHE A 28 -38.03 4.31 14.96
C PHE A 28 -37.02 3.19 14.61
N SER A 29 -37.34 1.93 14.87
CA SER A 29 -36.44 0.81 14.62
C SER A 29 -36.21 0.54 13.13
N ASP A 30 -37.20 0.79 12.29
CA ASP A 30 -37.11 0.55 10.84
C ASP A 30 -36.91 1.81 10.01
N ASP A 31 -37.24 3.01 10.55
CA ASP A 31 -37.12 4.27 9.81
C ASP A 31 -35.68 4.82 9.73
N ASN A 32 -34.75 4.30 10.52
CA ASN A 32 -33.31 4.67 10.46
C ASN A 32 -32.46 3.69 9.62
N ALA A 33 -33.05 2.62 9.09
CA ALA A 33 -32.36 1.80 8.12
C ALA A 33 -32.37 2.53 6.77
N ASP A 34 -31.22 3.01 6.33
CA ASP A 34 -31.09 3.57 4.98
C ASP A 34 -31.45 2.46 3.97
N PRO A 35 -32.56 2.60 3.22
CA PRO A 35 -32.98 1.57 2.27
C PRO A 35 -31.97 1.40 1.10
N ASN A 36 -31.01 2.31 0.97
CA ASN A 36 -29.93 2.24 -0.01
C ASN A 36 -28.62 1.72 0.60
N ALA A 37 -28.53 1.54 1.93
CA ALA A 37 -27.38 0.89 2.56
C ALA A 37 -27.60 -0.64 2.51
N PRO A 38 -26.81 -1.40 1.74
CA PRO A 38 -26.95 -2.86 1.70
C PRO A 38 -26.61 -3.43 3.08
N VAL A 39 -27.58 -4.14 3.69
CA VAL A 39 -27.45 -4.79 5.01
C VAL A 39 -26.42 -5.93 4.95
N ASP A 40 -26.18 -6.47 3.76
CA ASP A 40 -25.22 -7.55 3.51
C ASP A 40 -24.61 -7.40 2.12
N VAL A 41 -23.29 -7.14 2.06
CA VAL A 41 -22.55 -7.03 0.81
C VAL A 41 -21.95 -8.41 0.47
N PRO A 42 -22.25 -9.01 -0.70
CA PRO A 42 -21.63 -10.27 -1.10
C PRO A 42 -20.13 -10.13 -1.29
N ILE A 43 -19.36 -11.21 -1.03
CA ILE A 43 -17.90 -11.22 -1.16
C ILE A 43 -17.46 -10.73 -2.54
N SER A 44 -18.14 -11.15 -3.60
CA SER A 44 -17.85 -10.78 -4.99
C SER A 44 -18.06 -9.28 -5.30
N ALA A 45 -18.81 -8.55 -4.48
CA ALA A 45 -18.93 -7.10 -4.61
C ALA A 45 -17.95 -6.34 -3.71
N ALA A 46 -17.58 -6.91 -2.56
CA ALA A 46 -16.63 -6.29 -1.63
C ALA A 46 -15.17 -6.42 -2.10
N LEU A 47 -14.78 -7.59 -2.64
CA LEU A 47 -13.39 -7.85 -3.03
C LEU A 47 -12.80 -6.82 -4.01
N PRO A 48 -13.45 -6.50 -5.16
CA PRO A 48 -12.90 -5.52 -6.09
C PRO A 48 -12.75 -4.13 -5.46
N SER A 49 -13.66 -3.70 -4.60
CA SER A 49 -13.57 -2.42 -3.88
C SER A 49 -12.35 -2.36 -2.98
N ILE A 50 -12.09 -3.43 -2.22
CA ILE A 50 -10.94 -3.54 -1.33
C ILE A 50 -9.64 -3.52 -2.14
N GLN A 51 -9.54 -4.31 -3.19
CA GLN A 51 -8.36 -4.38 -4.04
C GLN A 51 -8.05 -3.03 -4.69
N LEU A 52 -9.06 -2.36 -5.25
CA LEU A 52 -8.90 -1.02 -5.83
C LEU A 52 -8.49 0.00 -4.78
N SER A 53 -9.06 -0.04 -3.56
CA SER A 53 -8.67 0.85 -2.46
C SER A 53 -7.18 0.70 -2.09
N VAL A 54 -6.65 -0.52 -2.09
CA VAL A 54 -5.21 -0.77 -1.86
C VAL A 54 -4.37 -0.22 -3.01
N ILE A 55 -4.77 -0.46 -4.26
CA ILE A 55 -4.04 -0.04 -5.46
C ILE A 55 -4.04 1.48 -5.58
N ASP A 56 -5.20 2.14 -5.39
CA ASP A 56 -5.35 3.59 -5.43
C ASP A 56 -4.52 4.28 -4.34
N SER A 57 -4.54 3.73 -3.13
CA SER A 57 -3.72 4.25 -2.03
C SER A 57 -2.24 4.15 -2.34
N LYS A 58 -1.79 2.97 -2.80
CA LYS A 58 -0.39 2.71 -3.13
C LYS A 58 0.10 3.61 -4.27
N GLY A 59 -0.64 3.68 -5.39
CA GLY A 59 -0.30 4.50 -6.54
C GLY A 59 -0.51 6.00 -6.32
N GLY A 60 -1.34 6.39 -5.36
CA GLY A 60 -1.66 7.76 -5.01
C GLY A 60 -0.79 8.29 -3.87
N VAL A 61 -1.42 8.49 -2.72
CA VAL A 61 -0.82 9.21 -1.58
C VAL A 61 0.43 8.52 -1.02
N TYR A 62 0.47 7.18 -0.98
CA TYR A 62 1.65 6.46 -0.51
C TYR A 62 2.83 6.66 -1.47
N SER A 63 2.59 6.63 -2.78
CA SER A 63 3.59 6.92 -3.79
C SER A 63 4.08 8.37 -3.68
N ASN A 64 3.17 9.35 -3.67
CA ASN A 64 3.53 10.76 -3.65
C ASN A 64 4.42 11.12 -2.46
N PHE A 65 4.02 10.75 -1.24
CA PHE A 65 4.74 11.11 -0.03
C PHE A 65 6.07 10.36 0.10
N SER A 66 6.06 9.04 -0.14
CA SER A 66 7.26 8.23 -0.04
C SER A 66 8.34 8.65 -1.05
N ASN A 67 7.93 8.94 -2.29
CA ASN A 67 8.89 9.31 -3.33
C ASN A 67 9.42 10.75 -3.20
N MET A 68 8.70 11.66 -2.51
CA MET A 68 9.28 12.94 -2.10
C MET A 68 10.35 12.75 -1.03
N PHE A 69 10.11 11.94 -0.02
CA PHE A 69 11.12 11.64 1.00
C PHE A 69 12.30 10.87 0.42
N ALA A 70 12.05 9.97 -0.52
CA ALA A 70 13.09 9.26 -1.26
C ALA A 70 13.80 10.14 -2.31
N GLN A 71 13.38 11.40 -2.53
CA GLN A 71 13.96 12.34 -3.50
C GLN A 71 13.94 11.83 -4.95
N GLN A 72 12.88 11.11 -5.33
CA GLN A 72 12.60 10.77 -6.72
C GLN A 72 11.79 11.87 -7.41
N VAL A 73 10.87 12.46 -6.66
CA VAL A 73 10.08 13.63 -7.07
C VAL A 73 10.21 14.72 -6.02
N GLU A 74 9.95 15.96 -6.40
CA GLU A 74 9.94 17.13 -5.50
C GLU A 74 8.62 17.89 -5.60
N GLY A 75 8.17 18.42 -4.47
CA GLY A 75 7.07 19.37 -4.42
C GLY A 75 7.58 20.78 -4.72
N VAL A 76 7.04 21.42 -5.78
CA VAL A 76 7.52 22.72 -6.27
C VAL A 76 6.51 23.84 -6.10
N ALA A 77 5.28 23.53 -5.71
CA ALA A 77 4.23 24.53 -5.53
C ALA A 77 3.22 24.14 -4.45
N ARG A 78 2.55 25.18 -3.91
CA ARG A 78 1.44 25.05 -2.95
C ARG A 78 1.84 24.23 -1.71
N GLN A 79 0.96 23.36 -1.25
CA GLN A 79 1.20 22.49 -0.09
C GLN A 79 2.33 21.46 -0.29
N TRP A 80 2.68 21.15 -1.53
CA TRP A 80 3.69 20.17 -1.86
C TRP A 80 5.11 20.72 -1.64
N GLU A 81 5.30 22.03 -1.80
CA GLU A 81 6.55 22.70 -1.44
C GLU A 81 6.84 22.60 0.06
N SER A 82 5.83 22.81 0.92
CA SER A 82 5.98 22.60 2.38
C SER A 82 6.31 21.15 2.70
N PHE A 83 5.64 20.20 2.02
CA PHE A 83 5.90 18.78 2.21
C PHE A 83 7.34 18.41 1.80
N ASN A 84 7.80 18.91 0.66
CA ASN A 84 9.17 18.72 0.17
C ASN A 84 10.22 19.27 1.16
N ASN A 85 9.92 20.35 1.83
CA ASN A 85 10.78 20.98 2.85
C ASN A 85 10.61 20.35 4.25
N TYR A 86 9.91 19.21 4.36
CA TYR A 86 9.64 18.47 5.61
C TYR A 86 8.80 19.25 6.63
N ASP A 87 8.18 20.36 6.23
CA ASP A 87 7.20 21.10 7.03
C ASP A 87 5.82 20.48 6.86
N VAL A 88 5.66 19.32 7.50
CA VAL A 88 4.46 18.46 7.36
C VAL A 88 3.76 18.36 8.71
N GLN A 89 2.44 18.49 8.67
CA GLN A 89 1.61 18.36 9.87
C GLN A 89 0.89 17.00 9.91
N PRO A 90 0.62 16.43 11.10
CA PRO A 90 -0.08 15.15 11.28
C PRO A 90 -1.39 15.03 10.51
N VAL A 91 -2.13 16.13 10.33
CA VAL A 91 -3.39 16.15 9.57
C VAL A 91 -3.25 15.67 8.11
N ARG A 92 -2.03 15.78 7.54
CA ARG A 92 -1.77 15.29 6.18
C ARG A 92 -1.87 13.78 6.05
N PHE A 93 -1.73 13.07 7.15
CA PHE A 93 -1.76 11.62 7.20
C PHE A 93 -3.13 11.05 7.61
N ASN A 94 -4.13 11.90 7.86
CA ASN A 94 -5.49 11.44 8.16
C ASN A 94 -6.07 10.61 7.00
N GLN A 95 -6.03 11.11 5.78
CA GLN A 95 -6.63 10.47 4.63
C GLN A 95 -6.00 9.11 4.28
N PRO A 96 -4.65 8.94 4.15
CA PRO A 96 -4.08 7.63 3.87
C PRO A 96 -4.33 6.61 4.99
N TRP A 97 -4.38 7.02 6.25
CA TRP A 97 -4.73 6.15 7.36
C TRP A 97 -6.18 5.71 7.30
N GLN A 98 -7.08 6.67 7.17
CA GLN A 98 -8.51 6.44 7.08
C GLN A 98 -8.86 5.51 5.91
N GLN A 99 -8.26 5.73 4.75
CA GLN A 99 -8.41 4.87 3.58
C GLN A 99 -8.09 3.40 3.89
N MET A 100 -6.99 3.12 4.59
CA MET A 100 -6.62 1.75 4.95
C MET A 100 -7.57 1.16 5.99
N TYR A 101 -7.93 1.91 7.03
CA TYR A 101 -8.77 1.36 8.09
C TYR A 101 -10.21 1.18 7.65
N GLU A 102 -10.83 2.19 7.04
CA GLU A 102 -12.25 2.17 6.69
C GLU A 102 -12.53 1.34 5.44
N ASN A 103 -11.70 1.46 4.39
CA ASN A 103 -12.01 0.84 3.09
C ASN A 103 -11.27 -0.48 2.84
N VAL A 104 -10.28 -0.84 3.70
CA VAL A 104 -9.51 -2.07 3.51
C VAL A 104 -9.63 -2.98 4.73
N PHE A 105 -9.12 -2.60 5.91
CA PHE A 105 -9.02 -3.54 7.03
C PHE A 105 -10.38 -3.94 7.60
N VAL A 106 -11.31 -3.00 7.79
CA VAL A 106 -12.67 -3.29 8.30
C VAL A 106 -13.45 -4.17 7.31
N GLU A 107 -13.37 -3.86 6.01
CA GLU A 107 -14.04 -4.64 4.98
C GLU A 107 -13.45 -6.06 4.86
N LEU A 108 -12.12 -6.20 5.01
CA LEU A 108 -11.45 -7.50 5.01
C LEU A 108 -11.88 -8.40 6.18
N ILE A 109 -12.21 -7.84 7.34
CA ILE A 109 -12.77 -8.62 8.47
C ILE A 109 -14.04 -9.33 8.01
N THR A 110 -14.97 -8.59 7.40
CA THR A 110 -16.24 -9.13 6.91
C THR A 110 -16.04 -10.17 5.79
N VAL A 111 -15.20 -9.86 4.82
CA VAL A 111 -14.90 -10.77 3.68
C VAL A 111 -14.29 -12.07 4.17
N LYS A 112 -13.29 -12.01 5.07
CA LYS A 112 -12.65 -13.20 5.64
C LYS A 112 -13.64 -14.06 6.44
N GLN A 113 -14.52 -13.43 7.24
CA GLN A 113 -15.55 -14.16 8.00
C GLN A 113 -16.49 -14.91 7.06
N LYS A 114 -17.07 -14.21 6.07
CA LYS A 114 -17.98 -14.82 5.09
C LYS A 114 -17.31 -15.94 4.27
N ALA A 115 -16.05 -15.72 3.86
CA ALA A 115 -15.29 -16.72 3.12
C ALA A 115 -15.02 -17.97 3.98
N THR A 116 -14.76 -17.80 5.25
CA THR A 116 -14.56 -18.89 6.22
C THR A 116 -15.85 -19.68 6.42
N ASP A 117 -16.96 -19.01 6.71
CA ASP A 117 -18.26 -19.62 6.97
C ASP A 117 -18.79 -20.38 5.74
N GLY A 118 -18.52 -19.89 4.55
CA GLY A 118 -18.89 -20.52 3.28
C GLY A 118 -17.91 -21.58 2.77
N GLY A 119 -16.74 -21.73 3.41
CA GLY A 119 -15.66 -22.61 2.93
C GLY A 119 -15.06 -22.15 1.61
N HIS A 120 -15.11 -20.85 1.30
CA HIS A 120 -14.63 -20.25 0.06
C HIS A 120 -13.12 -19.99 0.12
N ASN A 121 -12.33 -21.07 0.14
CA ASN A 121 -10.89 -21.04 0.42
C ASN A 121 -10.09 -20.10 -0.50
N HIS A 122 -10.44 -20.01 -1.78
CA HIS A 122 -9.73 -19.14 -2.72
C HIS A 122 -10.01 -17.66 -2.44
N TYR A 123 -11.26 -17.27 -2.11
CA TYR A 123 -11.55 -15.91 -1.65
C TYR A 123 -10.83 -15.59 -0.35
N LEU A 124 -10.82 -16.51 0.60
CA LEU A 124 -10.12 -16.34 1.88
C LEU A 124 -8.62 -16.17 1.66
N GLY A 125 -8.02 -16.95 0.75
CA GLY A 125 -6.62 -16.83 0.36
C GLY A 125 -6.29 -15.46 -0.23
N ILE A 126 -7.11 -14.98 -1.17
CA ILE A 126 -6.95 -13.64 -1.77
C ILE A 126 -7.09 -12.54 -0.72
N ALA A 127 -8.12 -12.62 0.13
CA ALA A 127 -8.34 -11.64 1.18
C ALA A 127 -7.15 -11.55 2.15
N LYS A 128 -6.59 -12.70 2.57
CA LYS A 128 -5.40 -12.75 3.43
C LYS A 128 -4.15 -12.20 2.76
N ALA A 129 -3.92 -12.50 1.47
CA ALA A 129 -2.79 -11.95 0.71
C ALA A 129 -2.91 -10.44 0.56
N THR A 130 -4.12 -9.93 0.27
CA THR A 130 -4.41 -8.50 0.17
C THR A 130 -4.21 -7.79 1.51
N GLU A 131 -4.69 -8.38 2.61
CA GLU A 131 -4.49 -7.87 3.97
C GLU A 131 -3.00 -7.79 4.33
N ALA A 132 -2.24 -8.84 4.05
CA ALA A 132 -0.81 -8.88 4.32
C ALA A 132 -0.04 -7.78 3.57
N TYR A 133 -0.38 -7.56 2.30
CA TYR A 133 0.21 -6.47 1.51
C TYR A 133 -0.16 -5.09 2.09
N ALA A 134 -1.43 -4.87 2.39
CA ALA A 134 -1.92 -3.60 2.95
C ALA A 134 -1.31 -3.31 4.32
N LEU A 135 -1.22 -4.32 5.21
CA LEU A 135 -0.56 -4.20 6.51
C LEU A 135 0.92 -3.82 6.36
N MET A 136 1.65 -4.52 5.46
CA MET A 136 3.06 -4.23 5.22
C MET A 136 3.24 -2.78 4.72
N MET A 137 2.49 -2.38 3.69
CA MET A 137 2.55 -1.02 3.14
C MET A 137 2.27 0.05 4.21
N THR A 138 1.27 -0.19 5.07
CA THR A 138 0.86 0.78 6.08
C THR A 138 1.86 0.85 7.24
N THR A 139 2.25 -0.30 7.80
CA THR A 139 3.20 -0.34 8.92
C THR A 139 4.59 0.13 8.53
N ASP A 140 4.98 -0.03 7.25
CA ASP A 140 6.29 0.41 6.76
C ASP A 140 6.47 1.93 6.81
N VAL A 141 5.39 2.68 6.74
CA VAL A 141 5.46 4.15 6.84
C VAL A 141 5.06 4.68 8.21
N PHE A 142 4.15 4.01 8.92
CA PHE A 142 3.68 4.47 10.24
C PHE A 142 4.40 3.78 11.42
N GLY A 143 4.99 2.61 11.24
CA GLY A 143 5.54 1.77 12.31
C GLY A 143 4.44 1.04 13.07
N ASP A 144 4.46 1.10 14.41
CA ASP A 144 3.43 0.50 15.25
C ASP A 144 2.05 1.07 14.90
N MET A 145 1.00 0.24 14.90
CA MET A 145 -0.36 0.66 14.53
C MET A 145 -1.41 -0.28 15.14
N PRO A 146 -2.65 0.15 15.36
CA PRO A 146 -3.73 -0.74 15.78
C PRO A 146 -3.96 -1.86 14.75
N PHE A 147 -3.94 -3.11 15.21
CA PHE A 147 -4.19 -4.28 14.37
C PHE A 147 -5.07 -5.31 15.07
N THR A 148 -4.65 -5.85 16.21
CA THR A 148 -5.39 -6.94 16.90
C THR A 148 -6.72 -6.50 17.48
N GLU A 149 -6.83 -5.25 17.85
CA GLU A 149 -8.04 -4.63 18.41
C GLU A 149 -8.74 -3.68 17.42
N ALA A 150 -8.24 -3.57 16.19
CA ALA A 150 -8.83 -2.70 15.19
C ALA A 150 -10.15 -3.24 14.62
N GLY A 151 -11.04 -2.34 14.19
CA GLY A 151 -12.27 -2.70 13.50
C GLY A 151 -13.39 -3.23 14.39
N LEU A 152 -13.30 -3.06 15.72
CA LEU A 152 -14.30 -3.49 16.67
C LEU A 152 -15.45 -2.47 16.88
N GLY A 153 -15.44 -1.37 16.14
CA GLY A 153 -16.47 -0.33 16.19
C GLY A 153 -16.68 0.21 17.60
N ASP A 154 -17.93 0.32 18.02
CA ASP A 154 -18.32 0.84 19.34
C ASP A 154 -17.86 -0.04 20.53
N VAL A 155 -17.42 -1.27 20.26
CA VAL A 155 -16.93 -2.19 21.32
C VAL A 155 -15.55 -1.74 21.82
N ASN A 156 -14.71 -1.20 20.93
CA ASN A 156 -13.42 -0.65 21.30
C ASN A 156 -13.09 0.56 20.41
N SER A 157 -13.36 1.76 20.92
CA SER A 157 -13.05 3.03 20.25
C SER A 157 -11.61 3.51 20.45
N ASN A 158 -10.83 2.85 21.31
CA ASN A 158 -9.45 3.19 21.65
C ASN A 158 -8.52 1.97 21.47
N PRO A 159 -8.41 1.39 20.25
CA PRO A 159 -7.60 0.21 20.02
C PRO A 159 -6.13 0.47 20.35
N ALA A 160 -5.51 -0.50 21.01
CA ALA A 160 -4.09 -0.46 21.33
C ALA A 160 -3.21 -0.50 20.08
N TYR A 161 -2.04 0.12 20.16
CA TYR A 161 -1.02 0.06 19.12
C TYR A 161 -0.21 -1.21 19.26
N ASP A 162 -0.27 -2.05 18.25
CA ASP A 162 0.53 -3.27 18.15
C ASP A 162 1.93 -2.98 17.64
N SER A 163 2.92 -3.67 18.20
CA SER A 163 4.30 -3.53 17.76
C SER A 163 4.51 -4.06 16.35
N GLN A 164 5.09 -3.22 15.50
CA GLN A 164 5.48 -3.61 14.14
C GLN A 164 6.34 -4.88 14.15
N ALA A 165 7.38 -4.93 14.99
CA ALA A 165 8.36 -6.02 15.00
C ALA A 165 7.81 -7.33 15.53
N THR A 166 7.01 -7.28 16.62
CA THR A 166 6.67 -8.49 17.40
C THR A 166 5.23 -8.97 17.15
N VAL A 167 4.37 -8.16 16.55
CA VAL A 167 2.97 -8.50 16.28
C VAL A 167 2.67 -8.40 14.78
N ILE A 168 2.84 -7.23 14.16
CA ILE A 168 2.35 -6.97 12.81
C ILE A 168 3.15 -7.75 11.76
N TYR A 169 4.49 -7.67 11.77
CA TYR A 169 5.32 -8.42 10.82
C TYR A 169 5.16 -9.94 10.95
N PRO A 170 5.12 -10.55 12.16
CA PRO A 170 4.73 -11.95 12.30
C PRO A 170 3.36 -12.30 11.74
N ALA A 171 2.36 -11.41 11.91
CA ALA A 171 1.02 -11.60 11.35
C ALA A 171 1.00 -11.55 9.81
N ILE A 172 1.74 -10.61 9.20
CA ILE A 172 1.91 -10.53 7.74
C ILE A 172 2.41 -11.88 7.18
N ARG A 173 3.46 -12.45 7.79
CA ARG A 173 3.98 -13.75 7.37
C ARG A 173 2.96 -14.87 7.54
N ALA A 174 2.23 -14.88 8.65
CA ALA A 174 1.20 -15.87 8.91
C ALA A 174 0.08 -15.80 7.85
N LEU A 175 -0.44 -14.62 7.55
CA LEU A 175 -1.45 -14.39 6.51
C LEU A 175 -0.99 -14.89 5.13
N LEU A 176 0.25 -14.61 4.73
CA LEU A 176 0.81 -15.06 3.46
C LEU A 176 0.98 -16.58 3.42
N THR A 177 1.45 -17.21 4.49
CA THR A 177 1.62 -18.66 4.56
C THR A 177 0.27 -19.38 4.55
N GLU A 178 -0.72 -18.85 5.26
CA GLU A 178 -2.08 -19.36 5.26
C GLU A 178 -2.74 -19.20 3.89
N SER A 179 -2.50 -18.09 3.19
CA SER A 179 -2.96 -17.86 1.83
C SER A 179 -2.46 -18.94 0.87
N LEU A 180 -1.16 -19.28 0.88
CA LEU A 180 -0.59 -20.39 0.09
C LEU A 180 -1.25 -21.73 0.43
N THR A 181 -1.53 -21.98 1.70
CA THR A 181 -2.21 -23.19 2.16
C THR A 181 -3.63 -23.27 1.59
N LEU A 182 -4.38 -22.17 1.65
CA LEU A 182 -5.76 -22.08 1.14
C LEU A 182 -5.83 -22.23 -0.37
N PHE A 183 -4.87 -21.69 -1.12
CA PHE A 183 -4.80 -21.86 -2.58
C PHE A 183 -4.51 -23.30 -3.02
N ASN A 184 -3.99 -24.14 -2.14
CA ASN A 184 -3.78 -25.56 -2.41
C ASN A 184 -4.96 -26.44 -1.97
N GLN A 185 -6.01 -25.88 -1.40
CA GLN A 185 -7.22 -26.58 -0.98
C GLN A 185 -8.34 -26.41 -2.02
N ALA A 186 -9.27 -27.34 -2.03
CA ALA A 186 -10.51 -27.18 -2.79
C ALA A 186 -11.30 -25.99 -2.21
N SER A 187 -11.80 -25.11 -3.06
CA SER A 187 -12.71 -24.04 -2.65
C SER A 187 -14.14 -24.54 -2.54
N GLY A 188 -14.95 -23.88 -1.71
CA GLY A 188 -16.38 -24.06 -1.66
C GLY A 188 -17.07 -23.65 -2.97
N PRO A 189 -18.42 -23.60 -2.99
CA PRO A 189 -19.16 -23.40 -4.23
C PRO A 189 -18.93 -22.01 -4.88
N LEU A 190 -18.56 -21.00 -4.08
CA LEU A 190 -18.21 -19.68 -4.61
C LEU A 190 -16.69 -19.61 -4.82
N VAL A 191 -16.29 -19.28 -6.04
CA VAL A 191 -14.87 -19.08 -6.43
C VAL A 191 -14.71 -17.70 -7.04
N PRO A 192 -13.56 -17.02 -6.83
CA PRO A 192 -13.29 -15.73 -7.44
C PRO A 192 -13.17 -15.85 -8.97
N GLY A 193 -13.52 -14.79 -9.67
CA GLY A 193 -13.45 -14.66 -11.11
C GLY A 193 -13.17 -13.19 -11.47
N SER A 194 -14.01 -12.59 -12.33
CA SER A 194 -13.85 -11.20 -12.77
C SER A 194 -14.00 -10.14 -11.66
N ASP A 195 -14.44 -10.54 -10.49
CA ASP A 195 -14.46 -9.73 -9.27
C ASP A 195 -13.10 -9.67 -8.55
N ASP A 196 -12.16 -10.54 -8.88
CA ASP A 196 -10.74 -10.35 -8.58
C ASP A 196 -10.10 -9.51 -9.68
N VAL A 197 -9.97 -8.20 -9.44
CA VAL A 197 -9.47 -7.24 -10.44
C VAL A 197 -7.98 -7.38 -10.73
N ILE A 198 -7.25 -8.16 -9.93
CA ILE A 198 -5.79 -8.33 -10.07
C ILE A 198 -5.47 -9.49 -11.01
N TYR A 199 -6.03 -10.66 -10.76
CA TYR A 199 -5.71 -11.88 -11.53
C TYR A 199 -6.93 -12.65 -12.05
N ASN A 200 -8.12 -12.05 -11.96
CA ASN A 200 -9.37 -12.67 -12.48
C ASN A 200 -9.61 -14.07 -11.90
N GLY A 201 -9.27 -14.27 -10.62
CA GLY A 201 -9.42 -15.53 -9.90
C GLY A 201 -8.34 -16.59 -10.18
N ASP A 202 -7.27 -16.24 -10.89
CA ASP A 202 -6.15 -17.16 -11.16
C ASP A 202 -5.34 -17.39 -9.87
N VAL A 203 -5.58 -18.55 -9.27
CA VAL A 203 -4.95 -18.97 -8.02
C VAL A 203 -3.44 -19.21 -8.18
N ASP A 204 -2.99 -19.67 -9.35
CA ASP A 204 -1.56 -19.91 -9.57
C ASP A 204 -0.81 -18.58 -9.72
N ALA A 205 -1.40 -17.56 -10.35
CA ALA A 205 -0.86 -16.21 -10.35
C ALA A 205 -0.81 -15.61 -8.94
N TRP A 206 -1.84 -15.85 -8.12
CA TRP A 206 -1.84 -15.43 -6.71
C TRP A 206 -0.72 -16.12 -5.90
N LYS A 207 -0.41 -17.39 -6.13
CA LYS A 207 0.73 -18.05 -5.46
C LYS A 207 2.05 -17.36 -5.80
N LEU A 208 2.28 -17.01 -7.07
CA LEU A 208 3.46 -16.24 -7.48
C LEU A 208 3.52 -14.88 -6.77
N ALA A 209 2.39 -14.19 -6.68
CA ALA A 209 2.30 -12.91 -5.97
C ALA A 209 2.62 -13.05 -4.48
N VAL A 210 2.10 -14.08 -3.81
CA VAL A 210 2.37 -14.32 -2.39
C VAL A 210 3.86 -14.60 -2.15
N HIS A 211 4.52 -15.42 -2.99
CA HIS A 211 5.96 -15.63 -2.91
C HIS A 211 6.75 -14.33 -3.14
N SER A 212 6.28 -13.48 -4.06
CA SER A 212 6.90 -12.18 -4.33
C SER A 212 6.78 -11.23 -3.12
N ILE A 213 5.61 -11.20 -2.46
CA ILE A 213 5.40 -10.41 -1.24
C ILE A 213 6.26 -10.96 -0.07
N LEU A 214 6.36 -12.30 0.07
CA LEU A 214 7.24 -12.93 1.06
C LEU A 214 8.71 -12.59 0.82
N ALA A 215 9.15 -12.48 -0.43
CA ALA A 215 10.51 -12.07 -0.75
C ALA A 215 10.80 -10.64 -0.24
N ARG A 216 9.89 -9.67 -0.48
CA ARG A 216 9.98 -8.31 0.08
C ARG A 216 9.95 -8.34 1.61
N TYR A 217 9.03 -9.09 2.19
CA TYR A 217 8.92 -9.25 3.64
C TYR A 217 10.24 -9.69 4.27
N TYR A 218 10.84 -10.78 3.76
CA TYR A 218 12.09 -11.30 4.29
C TYR A 218 13.28 -10.35 4.06
N LEU A 219 13.25 -9.60 2.95
CA LEU A 219 14.25 -8.57 2.68
C LEU A 219 14.19 -7.45 3.73
N HIS A 220 12.99 -6.98 4.10
CA HIS A 220 12.81 -5.94 5.12
C HIS A 220 13.37 -6.35 6.47
N ILE A 221 13.12 -7.58 6.90
CA ILE A 221 13.64 -8.08 8.19
C ILE A 221 15.09 -8.59 8.13
N GLY A 222 15.80 -8.43 7.01
CA GLY A 222 17.20 -8.80 6.83
C GLY A 222 17.46 -10.30 6.66
N ASP A 223 16.42 -11.11 6.42
CA ASP A 223 16.56 -12.55 6.14
C ASP A 223 16.79 -12.80 4.64
N ASN A 224 18.00 -12.49 4.19
CA ASN A 224 18.40 -12.58 2.78
C ASN A 224 18.27 -14.00 2.21
N ALA A 225 18.43 -15.04 3.03
CA ALA A 225 18.33 -16.42 2.56
C ALA A 225 16.90 -16.78 2.16
N ASN A 226 15.93 -16.45 3.01
CA ASN A 226 14.51 -16.64 2.71
C ASN A 226 14.01 -15.65 1.64
N ALA A 227 14.49 -14.41 1.64
CA ALA A 227 14.17 -13.44 0.57
C ALA A 227 14.55 -13.99 -0.81
N LEU A 228 15.75 -14.56 -0.97
CA LEU A 228 16.20 -15.19 -2.21
C LEU A 228 15.37 -16.43 -2.57
N ALA A 229 15.08 -17.28 -1.58
CA ALA A 229 14.29 -18.49 -1.82
C ALA A 229 12.87 -18.15 -2.34
N GLU A 230 12.21 -17.22 -1.70
CA GLU A 230 10.86 -16.77 -2.08
C GLU A 230 10.87 -16.01 -3.41
N ALA A 231 11.87 -15.16 -3.66
CA ALA A 231 11.98 -14.44 -4.93
C ALA A 231 12.10 -15.37 -6.14
N LYS A 232 12.72 -16.53 -5.98
CA LYS A 232 12.83 -17.56 -7.03
C LYS A 232 11.54 -18.32 -7.28
N LEU A 233 10.62 -18.32 -6.34
CA LEU A 233 9.29 -18.91 -6.45
C LEU A 233 8.24 -17.91 -6.93
N GLY A 234 8.58 -16.62 -6.92
CA GLY A 234 7.72 -15.52 -7.35
C GLY A 234 7.69 -15.32 -8.87
N PHE A 235 7.48 -14.07 -9.27
CA PHE A 235 7.30 -13.70 -10.69
C PHE A 235 8.46 -14.11 -11.59
N ALA A 236 8.15 -14.79 -12.69
CA ALA A 236 9.11 -15.19 -13.72
C ALA A 236 9.20 -14.16 -14.87
N SER A 237 8.21 -13.29 -15.01
CA SER A 237 8.12 -12.28 -16.06
C SER A 237 7.29 -11.07 -15.64
N ARG A 238 7.32 -10.01 -16.45
CA ARG A 238 6.50 -8.81 -16.22
C ARG A 238 4.98 -9.07 -16.33
N SER A 239 4.57 -10.11 -17.08
CA SER A 239 3.15 -10.48 -17.16
C SER A 239 2.59 -11.00 -15.85
N ASP A 240 3.44 -11.43 -14.92
CA ASP A 240 3.05 -12.00 -13.65
C ASP A 240 2.85 -10.91 -12.57
N ASN A 241 3.23 -9.65 -12.86
CA ASN A 241 3.14 -8.55 -11.91
C ASN A 241 1.78 -8.47 -11.22
N MET A 242 1.79 -8.28 -9.90
CA MET A 242 0.57 -8.03 -9.12
C MET A 242 0.15 -6.58 -9.28
N GLY A 243 -0.96 -6.31 -9.96
CA GLY A 243 -1.42 -4.95 -10.17
C GLY A 243 -2.68 -4.87 -11.02
N TYR A 244 -3.09 -3.63 -11.34
CA TYR A 244 -4.30 -3.31 -12.07
C TYR A 244 -4.01 -2.30 -13.18
N THR A 245 -4.62 -2.52 -14.34
CA THR A 245 -4.57 -1.57 -15.46
C THR A 245 -5.85 -0.74 -15.46
N TYR A 246 -5.73 0.55 -15.27
CA TYR A 246 -6.88 1.45 -15.24
C TYR A 246 -7.51 1.57 -16.62
N PRO A 247 -8.85 1.55 -16.71
CA PRO A 247 -9.54 1.66 -18.00
C PRO A 247 -9.54 3.11 -18.54
N GLY A 248 -9.24 4.10 -17.72
CA GLY A 248 -9.43 5.51 -18.06
C GLY A 248 -10.91 5.94 -18.02
N ALA A 249 -11.24 7.04 -18.71
CA ALA A 249 -12.62 7.54 -18.84
C ALA A 249 -13.33 7.79 -17.49
N GLY A 250 -12.61 8.36 -16.52
CA GLY A 250 -13.13 8.69 -15.18
C GLY A 250 -12.81 7.67 -14.10
N ASN A 251 -12.27 6.52 -14.49
CA ASN A 251 -11.58 5.59 -13.58
C ASN A 251 -10.10 5.59 -13.95
N ASP A 252 -9.43 6.66 -13.59
CA ASP A 252 -8.10 7.02 -14.05
C ASP A 252 -7.03 6.63 -13.03
N ALA A 253 -5.83 6.31 -13.53
CA ALA A 253 -4.70 5.99 -12.67
C ALA A 253 -4.36 7.13 -11.69
N PRO A 254 -3.94 6.83 -10.45
CA PRO A 254 -3.80 7.82 -9.37
C PRO A 254 -2.87 8.99 -9.70
N TRP A 255 -1.74 8.75 -10.34
CA TRP A 255 -0.82 9.81 -10.74
C TRP A 255 -1.41 10.72 -11.84
N TYR A 256 -2.16 10.16 -12.78
CA TYR A 256 -2.89 10.95 -13.78
C TYR A 256 -3.96 11.82 -13.10
N GLY A 257 -4.81 11.23 -12.27
CA GLY A 257 -5.85 11.96 -11.54
C GLY A 257 -5.29 13.04 -10.62
N PHE A 258 -4.16 12.76 -9.95
CA PHE A 258 -3.44 13.77 -9.18
C PHE A 258 -2.98 14.93 -10.07
N ASN A 259 -2.30 14.62 -11.18
CA ASN A 259 -1.73 15.64 -12.06
C ASN A 259 -2.80 16.46 -12.79
N ASP A 260 -3.93 15.86 -13.16
CA ASP A 260 -5.05 16.56 -13.79
C ASP A 260 -5.58 17.72 -12.91
N VAL A 261 -5.67 17.48 -11.60
CA VAL A 261 -6.13 18.47 -10.61
C VAL A 261 -5.01 19.37 -10.07
N ARG A 262 -3.77 18.90 -10.08
CA ARG A 262 -2.60 19.51 -9.42
C ARG A 262 -1.42 19.71 -10.36
N PHE A 263 -1.68 19.98 -11.63
CA PHE A 263 -0.62 20.23 -12.61
C PHE A 263 0.39 21.26 -12.12
N GLY A 264 1.68 20.92 -12.22
CA GLY A 264 2.79 21.78 -11.82
C GLY A 264 3.07 21.83 -10.32
N ASP A 265 2.45 20.96 -9.48
CA ASP A 265 2.76 20.88 -8.05
C ASP A 265 3.98 20.01 -7.76
N ILE A 266 4.22 18.99 -8.59
CA ILE A 266 5.31 18.02 -8.45
C ILE A 266 6.18 18.04 -9.71
N ALA A 267 7.50 17.87 -9.51
CA ALA A 267 8.50 17.75 -10.55
C ALA A 267 9.47 16.59 -10.27
N PHE A 268 10.29 16.26 -11.26
CA PHE A 268 11.35 15.27 -11.16
C PHE A 268 12.50 15.82 -10.29
N HIS A 269 12.92 15.07 -9.27
CA HIS A 269 13.87 15.57 -8.27
C HIS A 269 15.30 15.67 -8.82
N PRO A 270 16.03 16.77 -8.51
CA PRO A 270 17.43 16.97 -8.94
C PRO A 270 18.39 15.85 -8.50
N THR A 271 18.17 15.21 -7.34
CA THR A 271 18.96 14.07 -6.86
C THR A 271 18.93 12.91 -7.85
N LEU A 272 17.73 12.47 -8.26
CA LEU A 272 17.58 11.38 -9.23
C LEU A 272 18.14 11.78 -10.60
N ARG A 273 17.90 13.03 -11.05
CA ARG A 273 18.48 13.57 -12.27
C ARG A 273 20.02 13.50 -12.25
N GLY A 274 20.64 13.91 -11.15
CA GLY A 274 22.08 13.86 -10.97
C GLY A 274 22.64 12.43 -11.03
N ILE A 275 21.97 11.47 -10.38
CA ILE A 275 22.34 10.05 -10.40
C ILE A 275 22.28 9.51 -11.84
N MET A 276 21.18 9.71 -12.55
CA MET A 276 21.00 9.20 -13.91
C MET A 276 21.97 9.86 -14.91
N THR A 277 22.20 11.16 -14.77
CA THR A 277 23.21 11.88 -15.57
C THR A 277 24.61 11.32 -15.33
N GLY A 278 24.97 11.06 -14.08
CA GLY A 278 26.28 10.48 -13.72
C GLY A 278 26.51 9.08 -14.26
N LEU A 279 25.42 8.34 -14.53
CA LEU A 279 25.45 7.01 -15.14
C LEU A 279 25.31 7.04 -16.67
N ASN A 280 25.24 8.20 -17.30
CA ASN A 280 24.89 8.37 -18.72
C ASN A 280 23.59 7.61 -19.10
N ASP A 281 22.62 7.58 -18.22
CA ASP A 281 21.30 6.97 -18.42
C ASP A 281 20.36 7.96 -19.14
N THR A 282 20.77 8.38 -20.33
CA THR A 282 20.11 9.46 -21.06
C THR A 282 18.73 9.07 -21.59
N ASP A 283 18.54 7.80 -21.94
CA ASP A 283 17.29 7.34 -22.54
C ASP A 283 16.16 7.25 -21.51
N ARG A 284 16.40 6.63 -20.34
CA ARG A 284 15.40 6.62 -19.25
C ARG A 284 15.20 8.02 -18.69
N LEU A 285 16.28 8.80 -18.52
CA LEU A 285 16.17 10.18 -18.06
C LEU A 285 15.31 11.02 -19.00
N GLY A 286 15.48 10.88 -20.31
CA GLY A 286 14.67 11.56 -21.31
C GLY A 286 13.18 11.14 -21.32
N LYS A 287 12.84 9.99 -20.70
CA LYS A 287 11.46 9.55 -20.48
C LYS A 287 10.88 10.04 -19.17
N LEU A 288 11.70 10.13 -18.12
CA LEU A 288 11.26 10.40 -16.75
C LEU A 288 11.34 11.87 -16.36
N ASP A 289 12.40 12.57 -16.81
CA ASP A 289 12.62 14.00 -16.55
C ASP A 289 11.98 14.89 -17.63
N VAL A 290 10.70 14.69 -17.82
CA VAL A 290 9.86 15.49 -18.72
C VAL A 290 8.76 16.16 -17.90
N THR A 291 8.06 17.11 -18.50
CA THR A 291 6.90 17.72 -17.86
C THR A 291 5.95 16.63 -17.37
N PHE A 292 5.49 16.76 -16.15
CA PHE A 292 4.49 15.85 -15.59
C PHE A 292 3.14 16.15 -16.26
N ASP A 293 2.97 15.64 -17.48
CA ASP A 293 1.73 15.75 -18.29
C ASP A 293 1.34 14.38 -18.85
N ALA A 294 0.32 14.33 -19.68
CA ALA A 294 -0.22 13.11 -20.26
C ALA A 294 0.77 12.32 -21.17
N ASN A 295 1.95 12.89 -21.51
CA ASN A 295 2.99 12.21 -22.27
C ASN A 295 4.02 11.51 -21.37
N HIS A 296 3.98 11.77 -20.07
CA HIS A 296 4.86 11.12 -19.10
C HIS A 296 4.45 9.63 -18.93
N PRO A 297 5.40 8.68 -18.95
CA PRO A 297 5.08 7.24 -18.97
C PRO A 297 4.28 6.75 -17.75
N TYR A 298 4.31 7.46 -16.63
CA TYR A 298 3.56 7.13 -15.41
C TYR A 298 2.31 8.01 -15.19
N LEU A 299 1.98 8.90 -16.13
CA LEU A 299 0.88 9.87 -16.00
C LEU A 299 -0.19 9.71 -17.08
N THR A 300 -0.39 8.51 -17.59
CA THR A 300 -1.50 8.23 -18.49
C THR A 300 -2.72 7.76 -17.69
N SER A 301 -3.93 8.12 -18.14
CA SER A 301 -5.17 7.72 -17.48
C SER A 301 -5.35 6.21 -17.39
N THR A 302 -4.76 5.48 -18.35
CA THR A 302 -4.80 4.03 -18.46
C THR A 302 -3.54 3.34 -17.93
N GLN A 303 -2.75 4.04 -17.11
CA GLN A 303 -1.53 3.47 -16.53
C GLN A 303 -1.84 2.21 -15.72
N ARG A 304 -0.94 1.21 -15.83
CA ARG A 304 -0.95 0.06 -14.94
C ARG A 304 -0.26 0.43 -13.63
N GLU A 305 -0.90 0.13 -12.51
CA GLU A 305 -0.34 0.27 -11.19
C GLU A 305 0.03 -1.10 -10.62
N ASP A 306 1.33 -1.37 -10.48
CA ASP A 306 1.83 -2.61 -9.91
C ASP A 306 2.05 -2.47 -8.40
N LEU A 307 1.46 -3.36 -7.61
CA LEU A 307 1.69 -3.47 -6.16
C LEU A 307 3.08 -4.03 -5.86
N ILE A 308 3.46 -5.07 -6.61
CA ILE A 308 4.81 -5.63 -6.62
C ILE A 308 5.12 -6.15 -8.03
N SER A 309 6.36 -6.05 -8.47
CA SER A 309 6.74 -6.30 -9.86
C SER A 309 7.89 -7.28 -10.02
N TYR A 310 7.94 -7.96 -11.17
CA TYR A 310 9.08 -8.76 -11.61
C TYR A 310 10.41 -7.98 -11.54
N ARG A 311 10.38 -6.69 -11.95
CA ARG A 311 11.53 -5.80 -11.88
C ARG A 311 12.12 -5.72 -10.47
N GLU A 312 11.28 -5.52 -9.47
CA GLU A 312 11.68 -5.48 -8.08
C GLU A 312 12.26 -6.82 -7.63
N LEU A 313 11.60 -7.92 -7.99
CA LEU A 313 12.03 -9.27 -7.64
C LEU A 313 13.41 -9.59 -8.19
N GLN A 314 13.70 -9.17 -9.43
CA GLN A 314 15.03 -9.36 -10.02
C GLN A 314 16.10 -8.59 -9.24
N PHE A 315 15.80 -7.39 -8.76
CA PHE A 315 16.74 -6.68 -7.88
C PHE A 315 16.88 -7.32 -6.50
N ILE A 316 15.82 -7.92 -5.93
CA ILE A 316 15.90 -8.71 -4.70
C ILE A 316 16.83 -9.91 -4.89
N ILE A 317 16.69 -10.66 -5.99
CA ILE A 317 17.60 -11.77 -6.34
C ILE A 317 19.04 -11.26 -6.49
N ALA A 318 19.24 -10.15 -7.21
CA ALA A 318 20.56 -9.57 -7.39
C ALA A 318 21.21 -9.14 -6.06
N GLU A 319 20.43 -8.58 -5.14
CA GLU A 319 20.90 -8.15 -3.83
C GLU A 319 21.28 -9.33 -2.94
N THR A 320 20.44 -10.37 -2.91
CA THR A 320 20.52 -11.45 -1.94
C THR A 320 21.31 -12.68 -2.40
N SER A 321 21.49 -12.87 -3.72
CA SER A 321 22.22 -14.04 -4.23
C SER A 321 23.71 -13.96 -3.93
N THR A 322 24.26 -15.09 -3.43
CA THR A 322 25.71 -15.31 -3.27
C THR A 322 26.35 -15.90 -4.52
N ASN A 323 25.56 -16.38 -5.48
CA ASN A 323 26.06 -16.87 -6.77
C ASN A 323 26.29 -15.69 -7.73
N ALA A 324 27.53 -15.46 -8.12
CA ALA A 324 27.90 -14.31 -8.93
C ALA A 324 27.23 -14.28 -10.32
N ALA A 325 27.02 -15.43 -10.95
CA ALA A 325 26.33 -15.50 -12.25
C ALA A 325 24.83 -15.21 -12.13
N GLU A 326 24.18 -15.74 -11.08
CA GLU A 326 22.77 -15.47 -10.79
C GLU A 326 22.56 -13.99 -10.43
N LYS A 327 23.40 -13.43 -9.55
CA LYS A 327 23.43 -12.02 -9.20
C LYS A 327 23.49 -11.12 -10.45
N HIS A 328 24.45 -11.41 -11.34
CA HIS A 328 24.66 -10.67 -12.57
C HIS A 328 23.43 -10.76 -13.51
N THR A 329 22.91 -11.96 -13.72
CA THR A 329 21.74 -12.18 -14.59
C THR A 329 20.52 -11.43 -14.03
N ALA A 330 20.26 -11.54 -12.74
CA ALA A 330 19.13 -10.85 -12.10
C ALA A 330 19.28 -9.33 -12.14
N PHE A 331 20.48 -8.81 -11.90
CA PHE A 331 20.78 -7.38 -12.03
C PHE A 331 20.44 -6.84 -13.42
N LEU A 332 20.90 -7.51 -14.46
CA LEU A 332 20.62 -7.13 -15.84
C LEU A 332 19.13 -7.25 -16.20
N ASN A 333 18.46 -8.29 -15.72
CA ASN A 333 17.01 -8.45 -15.90
C ASN A 333 16.22 -7.32 -15.23
N GLY A 334 16.59 -6.89 -14.02
CA GLY A 334 15.98 -5.77 -13.34
C GLY A 334 16.12 -4.46 -14.12
N ILE A 335 17.32 -4.19 -14.65
CA ILE A 335 17.56 -3.02 -15.52
C ILE A 335 16.71 -3.12 -16.80
N LYS A 336 16.71 -4.28 -17.47
CA LYS A 336 15.94 -4.49 -18.68
C LYS A 336 14.46 -4.23 -18.46
N ALA A 337 13.88 -4.81 -17.41
CA ALA A 337 12.47 -4.61 -17.05
C ALA A 337 12.16 -3.12 -16.78
N SER A 338 13.14 -2.37 -16.22
CA SER A 338 13.00 -0.92 -16.01
C SER A 338 12.98 -0.11 -17.31
N PHE A 339 13.77 -0.52 -18.31
CA PHE A 339 13.72 0.10 -19.66
C PHE A 339 12.38 -0.16 -20.33
N GLU A 340 11.95 -1.41 -20.32
CA GLU A 340 10.66 -1.82 -20.91
C GLU A 340 9.47 -1.11 -20.26
N GLU A 341 9.56 -0.81 -18.97
CA GLU A 341 8.50 -0.11 -18.22
C GLU A 341 8.21 1.28 -18.77
N VAL A 342 9.26 2.00 -19.17
CA VAL A 342 9.14 3.35 -19.74
C VAL A 342 9.06 3.35 -21.27
N GLY A 343 8.80 2.19 -21.88
CA GLY A 343 8.61 2.04 -23.31
C GLY A 343 9.91 2.13 -24.13
N LEU A 344 11.06 1.84 -23.52
CA LEU A 344 12.35 1.74 -24.21
C LEU A 344 12.61 0.28 -24.65
N GLY A 345 13.30 0.14 -25.78
CA GLY A 345 13.53 -1.16 -26.39
C GLY A 345 14.90 -1.78 -26.05
N THR A 346 15.14 -2.92 -26.72
CA THR A 346 16.38 -3.68 -26.53
C THR A 346 17.64 -2.90 -26.99
N ALA A 347 17.52 -2.00 -27.96
CA ALA A 347 18.65 -1.23 -28.44
C ALA A 347 19.19 -0.26 -27.40
N GLU A 348 18.31 0.51 -26.78
CA GLU A 348 18.64 1.47 -25.73
C GLU A 348 19.16 0.75 -24.48
N TYR A 349 18.52 -0.35 -24.07
CA TYR A 349 18.99 -1.20 -22.99
C TYR A 349 20.43 -1.71 -23.26
N ASN A 350 20.68 -2.28 -24.43
CA ASN A 350 22.01 -2.83 -24.78
C ASN A 350 23.08 -1.75 -24.78
N ALA A 351 22.78 -0.55 -25.30
CA ALA A 351 23.69 0.58 -25.28
C ALA A 351 24.03 1.01 -23.83
N TYR A 352 23.05 1.01 -22.94
CA TYR A 352 23.23 1.37 -21.55
C TYR A 352 24.09 0.36 -20.78
N VAL A 353 23.79 -0.94 -20.87
CA VAL A 353 24.52 -1.98 -20.14
C VAL A 353 25.90 -2.30 -20.76
N ALA A 354 26.18 -1.87 -21.97
CA ALA A 354 27.52 -1.96 -22.56
C ALA A 354 28.57 -1.07 -21.86
N GLN A 355 28.12 -0.15 -20.99
CA GLN A 355 29.00 0.71 -20.20
C GLN A 355 29.60 -0.07 -19.03
N PRO A 356 30.97 -0.14 -18.87
CA PRO A 356 31.59 -0.83 -17.73
C PRO A 356 31.24 -0.24 -16.36
N SER A 357 30.78 1.00 -16.30
CA SER A 357 30.27 1.66 -15.08
C SER A 357 28.90 1.10 -14.64
N VAL A 358 28.12 0.55 -15.58
CA VAL A 358 26.81 -0.06 -15.34
C VAL A 358 26.96 -1.56 -15.17
N ASP A 359 27.56 -2.25 -16.15
CA ASP A 359 27.84 -3.68 -16.08
C ASP A 359 29.36 -3.96 -16.02
N PRO A 360 29.94 -4.11 -14.83
CA PRO A 360 31.36 -4.44 -14.67
C PRO A 360 31.65 -5.94 -14.90
N GLY A 361 30.65 -6.73 -15.29
CA GLY A 361 30.74 -8.17 -15.52
C GLY A 361 30.52 -9.03 -14.28
N VAL A 362 30.43 -10.34 -14.53
CA VAL A 362 30.16 -11.36 -13.50
C VAL A 362 31.20 -11.27 -12.36
N GLY A 363 30.70 -11.25 -11.13
CA GLY A 363 31.53 -11.22 -9.92
C GLY A 363 31.96 -9.82 -9.48
N ASN A 364 31.73 -8.78 -10.26
CA ASN A 364 32.17 -7.42 -9.95
C ASN A 364 31.02 -6.46 -9.58
N ILE A 365 29.76 -6.90 -9.64
CA ILE A 365 28.59 -6.08 -9.29
C ILE A 365 28.54 -5.86 -7.79
N THR A 366 28.57 -4.61 -7.38
CA THR A 366 28.49 -4.17 -6.00
C THR A 366 27.06 -3.97 -5.55
N ASN A 367 26.81 -4.04 -4.23
CA ASN A 367 25.49 -3.73 -3.66
C ASN A 367 25.07 -2.29 -3.99
N ASN A 368 26.01 -1.35 -3.98
CA ASN A 368 25.71 0.04 -4.37
C ASN A 368 25.17 0.14 -5.80
N GLN A 369 25.75 -0.57 -6.77
CA GLN A 369 25.24 -0.57 -8.14
C GLN A 369 23.85 -1.17 -8.23
N ILE A 370 23.59 -2.28 -7.50
CA ILE A 370 22.26 -2.91 -7.46
C ILE A 370 21.23 -1.92 -6.90
N MET A 371 21.51 -1.31 -5.76
CA MET A 371 20.57 -0.43 -5.09
C MET A 371 20.31 0.86 -5.88
N ILE A 372 21.33 1.41 -6.56
CA ILE A 372 21.16 2.56 -7.45
C ILE A 372 20.24 2.19 -8.63
N GLN A 373 20.44 1.03 -9.27
CA GLN A 373 19.60 0.61 -10.37
C GLN A 373 18.18 0.26 -9.89
N LYS A 374 18.04 -0.33 -8.71
CA LYS A 374 16.74 -0.57 -8.07
C LYS A 374 16.02 0.73 -7.76
N TYR A 375 16.71 1.73 -7.21
CA TYR A 375 16.16 3.06 -6.93
C TYR A 375 15.65 3.76 -8.21
N ILE A 376 16.41 3.73 -9.31
CA ILE A 376 15.95 4.25 -10.61
C ILE A 376 14.77 3.40 -11.12
N GLY A 377 14.91 2.09 -11.04
CA GLY A 377 13.91 1.13 -11.54
C GLY A 377 12.57 1.20 -10.82
N LEU A 378 12.55 1.59 -9.56
CA LEU A 378 11.34 1.75 -8.75
C LEU A 378 10.85 3.21 -8.69
N PHE A 379 11.04 3.97 -9.76
CA PHE A 379 10.50 5.32 -9.86
C PHE A 379 9.00 5.34 -9.56
N VAL A 380 8.56 6.27 -8.72
CA VAL A 380 7.21 6.44 -8.17
C VAL A 380 6.62 5.21 -7.46
N GLN A 381 7.47 4.29 -7.01
CA GLN A 381 7.06 3.17 -6.17
C GLN A 381 7.41 3.45 -4.69
N PRO A 382 6.48 3.29 -3.72
CA PRO A 382 6.78 3.51 -2.30
C PRO A 382 7.95 2.68 -1.79
N GLU A 383 8.19 1.52 -2.40
CA GLU A 383 9.28 0.61 -2.03
C GLU A 383 10.67 1.25 -2.20
N ALA A 384 10.84 2.23 -3.10
CA ALA A 384 12.10 2.98 -3.22
C ALA A 384 12.46 3.70 -1.90
N PHE A 385 11.46 4.17 -1.15
CA PHE A 385 11.66 4.77 0.17
C PHE A 385 12.02 3.73 1.23
N SER A 386 11.42 2.55 1.21
CA SER A 386 11.76 1.44 2.10
C SER A 386 13.18 0.94 1.87
N ASP A 387 13.55 0.74 0.61
CA ASP A 387 14.91 0.33 0.23
C ASP A 387 15.97 1.34 0.63
N TRP A 388 15.70 2.64 0.45
CA TRP A 388 16.60 3.69 0.90
C TRP A 388 16.79 3.66 2.43
N ARG A 389 15.73 3.55 3.20
CA ARG A 389 15.79 3.47 4.66
C ARG A 389 16.61 2.26 5.13
N ARG A 390 16.41 1.12 4.48
CA ARG A 390 17.08 -0.14 4.79
C ARG A 390 18.58 -0.11 4.46
N THR A 391 18.98 0.58 3.40
CA THR A 391 20.35 0.50 2.86
C THR A 391 21.16 1.79 2.94
N GLY A 392 20.51 2.94 3.07
CA GLY A 392 21.13 4.26 2.93
C GLY A 392 21.57 4.60 1.50
N ILE A 393 21.11 3.83 0.49
CA ILE A 393 21.51 4.02 -0.91
C ILE A 393 20.28 4.41 -1.76
N PRO A 394 20.39 5.50 -2.53
CA PRO A 394 21.51 6.44 -2.66
C PRO A 394 21.74 7.27 -1.40
N ALA A 395 22.94 7.85 -1.24
CA ALA A 395 23.19 8.81 -0.18
C ALA A 395 22.38 10.09 -0.46
N LEU A 396 21.27 10.26 0.26
CA LEU A 396 20.40 11.42 0.12
C LEU A 396 20.88 12.57 1.02
N THR A 397 20.86 13.78 0.47
CA THR A 397 21.10 15.02 1.22
C THR A 397 19.75 15.58 1.65
N PRO A 398 19.54 15.92 2.94
CA PRO A 398 18.30 16.55 3.36
C PRO A 398 17.98 17.81 2.55
N VAL A 399 16.75 17.94 2.06
CA VAL A 399 16.28 19.16 1.38
C VAL A 399 16.18 20.31 2.38
N ALA A 400 15.78 20.00 3.61
CA ALA A 400 15.70 20.95 4.73
C ALA A 400 16.15 20.28 6.04
N GLY A 401 16.56 21.08 7.01
CA GLY A 401 16.99 20.56 8.32
C GLY A 401 18.27 19.73 8.25
N SER A 402 18.39 18.72 9.12
CA SER A 402 19.61 17.92 9.30
C SER A 402 19.46 16.43 8.92
N ALA A 403 18.25 15.98 8.65
CA ALA A 403 17.97 14.58 8.32
C ALA A 403 16.83 14.48 7.31
N VAL A 404 16.83 13.39 6.53
CA VAL A 404 15.73 13.01 5.64
C VAL A 404 14.69 12.26 6.46
N PRO A 405 13.38 12.51 6.26
CA PRO A 405 12.32 11.77 6.95
C PRO A 405 12.45 10.25 6.74
N ARG A 406 12.12 9.48 7.78
CA ARG A 406 12.23 8.02 7.78
C ARG A 406 10.90 7.32 8.02
N ARG A 407 9.87 8.06 8.41
CA ARG A 407 8.50 7.55 8.60
C ARG A 407 7.49 8.68 8.47
N TRP A 408 6.23 8.35 8.60
CA TRP A 408 5.14 9.32 8.64
C TRP A 408 4.72 9.63 10.09
N PHE A 409 4.13 10.80 10.30
CA PHE A 409 3.43 11.09 11.55
C PHE A 409 2.20 10.19 11.68
N TYR A 410 1.86 9.83 12.89
CA TYR A 410 0.51 9.37 13.15
C TYR A 410 -0.49 10.46 12.80
N PRO A 411 -1.70 10.09 12.31
CA PRO A 411 -2.71 11.06 11.92
C PRO A 411 -3.15 11.96 13.07
N GLU A 412 -3.57 13.18 12.75
CA GLU A 412 -4.16 14.09 13.74
C GLU A 412 -5.37 13.47 14.43
N ASN A 413 -6.20 12.72 13.69
CA ASN A 413 -7.39 12.06 14.23
C ASN A 413 -7.06 11.01 15.30
N GLU A 414 -5.94 10.28 15.16
CA GLU A 414 -5.49 9.34 16.20
C GLU A 414 -5.17 10.07 17.50
N TYR A 415 -4.47 11.19 17.42
CA TYR A 415 -4.16 12.00 18.62
C TYR A 415 -5.38 12.64 19.28
N LEU A 416 -6.46 12.83 18.53
CA LEU A 416 -7.67 13.46 19.05
C LEU A 416 -8.70 12.46 19.59
N PHE A 417 -8.76 11.26 19.01
CA PHE A 417 -9.88 10.35 19.23
C PHE A 417 -9.47 8.96 19.75
N ASN A 418 -8.19 8.59 19.73
CA ASN A 418 -7.71 7.34 20.29
C ASN A 418 -6.80 7.62 21.50
N GLU A 419 -7.29 7.34 22.70
CA GLU A 419 -6.53 7.53 23.95
C GLU A 419 -5.28 6.62 24.03
N SER A 420 -5.25 5.54 23.25
CA SER A 420 -4.11 4.62 23.16
C SER A 420 -3.03 5.09 22.19
N ALA A 421 -3.27 6.18 21.45
CA ALA A 421 -2.28 6.72 20.51
C ALA A 421 -0.99 7.13 21.23
N PRO A 422 0.19 6.87 20.66
CA PRO A 422 1.45 7.32 21.20
C PRO A 422 1.46 8.85 21.38
N ALA A 423 2.18 9.33 22.40
CA ALA A 423 2.29 10.78 22.64
C ALA A 423 2.82 11.51 21.40
N ARG A 424 2.32 12.74 21.18
CA ARG A 424 2.81 13.59 20.09
C ARG A 424 4.32 13.78 20.17
N ASN A 425 4.98 13.58 19.06
CA ASN A 425 6.42 13.77 18.94
C ASN A 425 6.73 14.53 17.66
N SER A 426 7.23 15.75 17.78
CA SER A 426 7.58 16.61 16.64
C SER A 426 8.73 16.05 15.79
N ASN A 427 9.55 15.15 16.36
CA ASN A 427 10.67 14.51 15.66
C ASN A 427 10.30 13.16 15.04
N LEU A 428 9.05 12.73 15.14
CA LEU A 428 8.61 11.40 14.71
C LEU A 428 8.96 11.11 13.25
N LEU A 429 8.88 12.08 12.35
CA LEU A 429 9.27 11.94 10.94
C LEU A 429 10.68 11.39 10.74
N PHE A 430 11.60 11.69 11.67
CA PHE A 430 13.02 11.33 11.57
C PHE A 430 13.39 10.08 12.36
N GLU A 431 12.44 9.51 13.08
CA GLU A 431 12.62 8.26 13.80
C GLU A 431 12.54 7.06 12.87
N LYS A 432 13.24 6.00 13.24
CA LYS A 432 13.24 4.74 12.51
C LYS A 432 11.99 3.93 12.82
N VAL A 433 11.52 3.14 11.87
CA VAL A 433 10.63 2.01 12.09
C VAL A 433 11.45 0.78 12.49
N SER A 434 10.81 -0.30 12.91
CA SER A 434 11.50 -1.40 13.59
C SER A 434 12.59 -2.12 12.78
N TRP A 435 12.44 -2.17 11.45
CA TRP A 435 13.39 -2.83 10.54
C TRP A 435 14.33 -1.84 9.84
N ASP A 436 14.19 -0.57 10.08
CA ASP A 436 14.99 0.50 9.47
C ASP A 436 16.41 0.54 10.07
N ASN A 437 17.44 0.63 9.26
CA ASN A 437 18.86 0.57 9.66
C ASN A 437 19.51 1.94 9.89
#